data_0eaff1d6b784ac79a23ddddd7bdb7b3c
#
_entry.id   0eaff1d6b784ac79a23ddddd7bdb7b3c
#
_cell.length_a   1.000
_cell.length_b   1.000
_cell.length_c   1.000
_cell.angle_alpha   90.00
_cell.angle_beta   90.00
_cell.angle_gamma   90.00
#
_symmetry.space_group_name_H-M   'P 1'
#
loop_
_entity.id
_entity.type
_entity.pdbx_description
1 polymer ?
#
loop_
_entity_poly.entity_id
_entity_poly.type
_entity_poly.pdbx_seq_one_letter_code
_entity_poly.pdbx_strand_id
1 'polypeptide(L)'
;MNCTITVFNLNPNTRDSATDFVIQLPNKCPRCSTAYSSKPDYACFFHNNLGAADLYTTFFCPACEKAFFVTYSIIDYFSNECGYIVNQYPFPTEYTKVSDKISNLSPKFAEIFYQAEVAENSGLTELCGIGYRKALEFLVKDYAI
;
A
#
# COMPACT_ATOMS: atom_id res chain seq x y z
N MET A 1 -5.33 12.31 -9.79
CA MET A 1 -4.78 13.69 -9.91
C MET A 1 -3.27 13.59 -10.06
N ASN A 2 -2.71 14.27 -11.05
CA ASN A 2 -1.26 14.30 -11.27
C ASN A 2 -0.67 15.57 -10.68
N CYS A 3 0.52 15.49 -10.14
CA CYS A 3 1.26 16.67 -9.67
C CYS A 3 2.75 16.57 -9.96
N THR A 4 3.38 17.72 -10.06
CA THR A 4 4.84 17.82 -10.17
C THR A 4 5.45 17.85 -8.76
N ILE A 5 6.46 17.02 -8.54
CA ILE A 5 7.23 16.95 -7.30
C ILE A 5 8.72 17.05 -7.58
N THR A 6 9.45 17.60 -6.62
CA THR A 6 10.92 17.62 -6.65
C THR A 6 11.45 16.37 -5.96
N VAL A 7 12.32 15.64 -6.64
CA VAL A 7 12.81 14.33 -6.23
C VAL A 7 14.33 14.33 -6.19
N PHE A 8 14.91 13.79 -5.12
CA PHE A 8 16.36 13.72 -4.93
C PHE A 8 16.96 12.48 -5.58
N ASN A 9 18.09 12.66 -6.27
CA ASN A 9 18.78 11.58 -6.97
C ASN A 9 19.62 10.73 -6.00
N LEU A 10 19.45 9.42 -6.06
CA LEU A 10 20.23 8.46 -5.26
C LEU A 10 21.45 7.89 -5.99
N ASN A 11 21.61 8.16 -7.28
CA ASN A 11 22.78 7.67 -8.03
C ASN A 11 24.09 8.26 -7.50
N PRO A 12 25.15 7.47 -7.31
CA PRO A 12 26.36 7.89 -6.59
C PRO A 12 27.03 9.16 -7.12
N ASN A 13 27.08 9.33 -8.44
CA ASN A 13 27.77 10.46 -9.09
C ASN A 13 26.92 11.74 -9.13
N THR A 14 25.63 11.65 -8.88
CA THR A 14 24.66 12.74 -8.96
C THR A 14 23.80 12.84 -7.70
N ARG A 15 24.29 12.24 -6.61
CA ARG A 15 23.60 12.21 -5.33
C ARG A 15 23.30 13.63 -4.86
N ASP A 16 22.12 13.78 -4.27
CA ASP A 16 21.57 15.04 -3.77
C ASP A 16 21.21 16.09 -4.84
N SER A 17 21.39 15.79 -6.13
CA SER A 17 20.78 16.61 -7.18
C SER A 17 19.27 16.43 -7.19
N ALA A 18 18.52 17.51 -7.48
CA ALA A 18 17.08 17.50 -7.53
C ALA A 18 16.59 17.51 -8.98
N THR A 19 15.53 16.76 -9.24
CA THR A 19 14.83 16.71 -10.54
C THR A 19 13.34 16.73 -10.30
N ASP A 20 12.60 17.38 -11.18
CA ASP A 20 11.15 17.42 -11.11
C ASP A 20 10.52 16.26 -11.91
N PHE A 21 9.60 15.56 -11.28
CA PHE A 21 8.81 14.52 -11.90
C PHE A 21 7.31 14.78 -11.75
N VAL A 22 6.54 14.35 -12.74
CA VAL A 22 5.09 14.29 -12.64
C VAL A 22 4.69 12.91 -12.14
N ILE A 23 3.90 12.85 -11.07
CA ILE A 23 3.39 11.60 -10.51
C ILE A 23 1.88 11.64 -10.35
N GLN A 24 1.26 10.46 -10.36
CA GLN A 24 -0.11 10.27 -9.94
C GLN A 24 -0.17 10.23 -8.41
N LEU A 25 -0.94 11.13 -7.80
CA LEU A 25 -1.14 11.11 -6.35
C LEU A 25 -2.01 9.91 -5.94
N PRO A 26 -1.73 9.29 -4.78
CA PRO A 26 -2.64 8.31 -4.20
C PRO A 26 -3.98 8.98 -3.87
N ASN A 27 -5.08 8.31 -4.14
CA ASN A 27 -6.42 8.83 -3.89
C ASN A 27 -6.97 8.47 -2.50
N LYS A 28 -6.35 7.52 -1.83
CA LYS A 28 -6.71 7.06 -0.48
C LYS A 28 -5.46 6.73 0.33
N CYS A 29 -5.55 6.95 1.63
CA CYS A 29 -4.55 6.44 2.57
C CYS A 29 -4.67 4.90 2.65
N PRO A 30 -3.58 4.14 2.46
CA PRO A 30 -3.65 2.68 2.53
C PRO A 30 -3.88 2.14 3.94
N ARG A 31 -3.75 2.98 4.97
CA ARG A 31 -3.95 2.58 6.38
C ARG A 31 -5.37 2.75 6.87
N CYS A 32 -6.02 3.87 6.52
CA CYS A 32 -7.35 4.21 7.04
C CYS A 32 -8.41 4.39 5.95
N SER A 33 -8.04 4.24 4.68
CA SER A 33 -8.92 4.40 3.51
C SER A 33 -9.56 5.79 3.35
N THR A 34 -9.16 6.75 4.15
CA THR A 34 -9.60 8.15 4.00
C THR A 34 -9.07 8.72 2.68
N ALA A 35 -9.88 9.52 2.00
CA ALA A 35 -9.48 10.21 0.79
C ALA A 35 -8.22 11.04 1.01
N TYR A 36 -7.27 10.96 0.08
CA TYR A 36 -5.96 11.58 0.18
C TYR A 36 -5.57 12.24 -1.14
N SER A 37 -5.05 13.46 -1.07
CA SER A 37 -4.65 14.21 -2.29
C SER A 37 -3.46 15.15 -2.08
N SER A 38 -2.70 14.98 -0.99
CA SER A 38 -1.53 15.81 -0.70
C SER A 38 -0.29 15.30 -1.42
N LYS A 39 0.68 16.20 -1.61
CA LYS A 39 2.01 15.84 -2.14
C LYS A 39 2.79 15.02 -1.11
N PRO A 40 3.80 14.24 -1.55
CA PRO A 40 4.67 13.53 -0.62
C PRO A 40 5.48 14.50 0.24
N ASP A 41 5.79 14.09 1.47
CA ASP A 41 6.67 14.83 2.38
C ASP A 41 8.14 14.66 2.01
N TYR A 42 8.48 13.49 1.45
CA TYR A 42 9.82 13.18 0.96
C TYR A 42 9.75 12.30 -0.29
N ALA A 43 10.65 12.53 -1.24
CA ALA A 43 10.76 11.76 -2.46
C ALA A 43 12.21 11.66 -2.95
N CYS A 44 12.61 10.46 -3.34
CA CYS A 44 13.91 10.19 -3.98
C CYS A 44 13.74 9.21 -5.14
N PHE A 45 14.72 9.16 -6.02
CA PHE A 45 14.69 8.27 -7.17
C PHE A 45 16.07 7.67 -7.48
N PHE A 46 16.03 6.53 -8.13
CA PHE A 46 17.17 5.87 -8.72
C PHE A 46 16.87 5.58 -10.18
N HIS A 47 17.77 5.91 -11.09
CA HIS A 47 17.63 5.56 -12.50
C HIS A 47 18.68 4.56 -12.93
N ASN A 48 18.30 3.63 -13.82
CA ASN A 48 19.24 2.72 -14.45
C ASN A 48 19.86 3.35 -15.71
N ASN A 49 20.82 2.66 -16.30
CA ASN A 49 21.52 3.12 -17.50
C ASN A 49 20.65 3.07 -18.78
N LEU A 50 19.46 2.48 -18.70
CA LEU A 50 18.50 2.34 -19.82
C LEU A 50 17.42 3.42 -19.82
N GLY A 51 17.45 4.35 -18.85
CA GLY A 51 16.52 5.47 -18.77
C GLY A 51 15.28 5.20 -17.93
N ALA A 52 15.08 4.01 -17.37
CA ALA A 52 14.02 3.76 -16.42
C ALA A 52 14.37 4.28 -15.02
N ALA A 53 13.41 4.84 -14.32
CA ALA A 53 13.57 5.34 -12.97
C ALA A 53 12.52 4.78 -12.02
N ASP A 54 12.96 4.46 -10.81
CA ASP A 54 12.08 4.10 -9.69
C ASP A 54 12.09 5.23 -8.67
N LEU A 55 10.89 5.67 -8.29
CA LEU A 55 10.70 6.71 -7.29
C LEU A 55 10.18 6.09 -5.99
N TYR A 56 10.70 6.61 -4.89
CA TYR A 56 10.37 6.21 -3.53
C TYR A 56 9.85 7.43 -2.79
N THR A 57 8.61 7.37 -2.33
CA THR A 57 7.95 8.53 -1.72
C THR A 57 7.36 8.18 -0.37
N THR A 58 7.44 9.13 0.55
CA THR A 58 6.80 9.04 1.86
C THR A 58 5.71 10.09 1.97
N PHE A 59 4.54 9.67 2.41
CA PHE A 59 3.38 10.51 2.66
C PHE A 59 2.97 10.43 4.13
N PHE A 60 2.34 11.47 4.63
CA PHE A 60 1.75 11.49 5.96
C PHE A 60 0.24 11.71 5.87
N CYS A 61 -0.54 10.84 6.49
CA CYS A 61 -1.99 10.96 6.54
C CYS A 61 -2.42 11.67 7.82
N PRO A 62 -3.04 12.86 7.74
CA PRO A 62 -3.48 13.59 8.93
C PRO A 62 -4.71 12.94 9.60
N ALA A 63 -5.47 12.11 8.88
CA ALA A 63 -6.66 11.45 9.44
C ALA A 63 -6.32 10.33 10.42
N CYS A 64 -5.30 9.52 10.13
CA CYS A 64 -4.84 8.46 11.03
C CYS A 64 -3.50 8.76 11.72
N GLU A 65 -2.90 9.92 11.42
CA GLU A 65 -1.62 10.40 11.99
C GLU A 65 -0.45 9.42 11.77
N LYS A 66 -0.43 8.77 10.60
CA LYS A 66 0.59 7.77 10.24
C LYS A 66 1.16 8.02 8.85
N ALA A 67 2.44 7.74 8.71
CA ALA A 67 3.10 7.74 7.41
C ALA A 67 2.78 6.47 6.62
N PHE A 68 2.77 6.60 5.31
CA PHE A 68 2.72 5.49 4.37
C PHE A 68 3.70 5.73 3.22
N PHE A 69 4.05 4.67 2.52
CA PHE A 69 5.09 4.68 1.51
C PHE A 69 4.51 4.27 0.16
N VAL A 70 4.90 4.97 -0.90
CA VAL A 70 4.47 4.66 -2.28
C VAL A 70 5.68 4.60 -3.19
N THR A 71 5.72 3.57 -4.02
CA THR A 71 6.73 3.43 -5.07
C THR A 71 6.11 3.69 -6.43
N TYR A 72 6.86 4.40 -7.28
CA TYR A 72 6.47 4.70 -8.65
C TYR A 72 7.52 4.18 -9.62
N SER A 73 7.11 3.90 -10.84
CA SER A 73 8.02 3.61 -11.94
C SER A 73 7.80 4.61 -13.08
N ILE A 74 8.89 4.99 -13.71
CA ILE A 74 8.92 5.79 -14.94
C ILE A 74 9.69 4.99 -15.97
N ILE A 75 9.07 4.75 -17.13
CA ILE A 75 9.66 3.91 -18.19
C ILE A 75 10.80 4.65 -18.88
N ASP A 76 10.60 5.94 -19.15
CA ASP A 76 11.61 6.79 -19.77
C ASP A 76 11.82 8.08 -18.95
N TYR A 77 12.93 8.11 -18.24
CA TYR A 77 13.36 9.24 -17.42
C TYR A 77 13.60 10.52 -18.23
N PHE A 78 13.97 10.40 -19.50
CA PHE A 78 14.25 11.55 -20.37
C PHE A 78 12.99 12.14 -21.01
N SER A 79 11.87 11.41 -20.99
CA SER A 79 10.55 11.91 -21.38
C SER A 79 9.81 12.47 -20.16
N ASN A 80 8.93 13.45 -20.35
CA ASN A 80 8.09 13.99 -19.27
C ASN A 80 6.90 13.06 -18.96
N GLU A 81 7.13 11.77 -18.89
CA GLU A 81 6.11 10.80 -18.54
C GLU A 81 5.67 10.92 -17.08
N CYS A 82 4.40 10.63 -16.85
CA CYS A 82 3.86 10.55 -15.50
C CYS A 82 4.28 9.23 -14.85
N GLY A 83 4.91 9.31 -13.67
CA GLY A 83 5.19 8.14 -12.87
C GLY A 83 3.90 7.49 -12.38
N TYR A 84 3.79 6.17 -12.60
CA TYR A 84 2.65 5.38 -12.15
C TYR A 84 2.96 4.62 -10.87
N ILE A 85 1.93 4.46 -10.03
CA ILE A 85 2.02 3.74 -8.76
C ILE A 85 2.29 2.25 -9.04
N VAL A 86 3.36 1.73 -8.45
CA VAL A 86 3.67 0.29 -8.47
C VAL A 86 3.19 -0.38 -7.20
N ASN A 87 3.56 0.16 -6.04
CA ASN A 87 3.17 -0.39 -4.74
C ASN A 87 2.85 0.72 -3.75
N GLN A 88 2.01 0.40 -2.77
CA GLN A 88 1.74 1.21 -1.59
C GLN A 88 1.97 0.36 -0.34
N TYR A 89 2.58 0.95 0.67
CA TYR A 89 2.89 0.27 1.92
C TYR A 89 2.38 1.05 3.14
N PRO A 90 1.64 0.44 4.05
CA PRO A 90 1.19 -0.95 3.98
C PRO A 90 0.33 -1.19 2.75
N PHE A 91 0.27 -2.43 2.29
CA PHE A 91 -0.60 -2.76 1.16
C PHE A 91 -2.03 -2.32 1.48
N PRO A 92 -2.73 -1.65 0.54
CA PRO A 92 -4.13 -1.28 0.73
C PRO A 92 -4.93 -2.57 0.94
N THR A 93 -5.50 -2.72 2.10
CA THR A 93 -6.31 -3.86 2.45
C THR A 93 -7.74 -3.41 2.58
N GLU A 94 -8.57 -3.78 1.62
CA GLU A 94 -10.01 -3.73 1.80
C GLU A 94 -10.39 -4.98 2.61
N TYR A 95 -10.54 -4.80 3.91
CA TYR A 95 -10.99 -5.89 4.77
C TYR A 95 -12.49 -6.08 4.66
N THR A 96 -12.92 -7.32 4.52
CA THR A 96 -14.33 -7.68 4.59
C THR A 96 -14.82 -7.42 6.00
N LYS A 97 -15.78 -6.52 6.15
CA LYS A 97 -16.39 -6.26 7.45
C LYS A 97 -17.27 -7.45 7.85
N VAL A 98 -16.81 -8.22 8.83
CA VAL A 98 -17.62 -9.27 9.45
C VAL A 98 -18.75 -8.61 10.24
N SER A 99 -19.99 -9.10 10.11
CA SER A 99 -21.13 -8.53 10.82
C SER A 99 -20.96 -8.67 12.33
N ASP A 100 -21.49 -7.69 13.09
CA ASP A 100 -21.40 -7.70 14.55
C ASP A 100 -22.03 -8.95 15.17
N LYS A 101 -23.07 -9.50 14.55
CA LYS A 101 -23.70 -10.77 14.99
C LYS A 101 -22.73 -11.94 14.93
N ILE A 102 -21.98 -12.07 13.84
CA ILE A 102 -20.97 -13.13 13.66
C ILE A 102 -19.77 -12.89 14.58
N SER A 103 -19.30 -11.66 14.67
CA SER A 103 -18.17 -11.32 15.54
C SER A 103 -18.48 -11.58 17.03
N ASN A 104 -19.71 -11.33 17.45
CA ASN A 104 -20.16 -11.62 18.82
C ASN A 104 -20.36 -13.12 19.07
N LEU A 105 -20.82 -13.86 18.05
CA LEU A 105 -21.01 -15.32 18.15
C LEU A 105 -19.65 -16.04 18.20
N SER A 106 -18.74 -15.66 17.33
CA SER A 106 -17.42 -16.28 17.21
C SER A 106 -16.34 -15.21 17.03
N PRO A 107 -15.85 -14.60 18.13
CA PRO A 107 -14.76 -13.61 18.07
C PRO A 107 -13.49 -14.20 17.44
N LYS A 108 -13.24 -15.48 17.69
CA LYS A 108 -12.05 -16.15 17.13
C LYS A 108 -12.15 -16.35 15.61
N PHE A 109 -13.33 -16.58 15.08
CA PHE A 109 -13.57 -16.55 13.63
C PHE A 109 -13.18 -15.19 13.05
N ALA A 110 -13.68 -14.10 13.61
CA ALA A 110 -13.43 -12.76 13.10
C ALA A 110 -11.94 -12.41 13.12
N GLU A 111 -11.24 -12.78 14.19
CA GLU A 111 -9.78 -12.56 14.32
C GLU A 111 -8.99 -13.33 13.25
N ILE A 112 -9.24 -14.64 13.10
CA ILE A 112 -8.50 -15.48 12.16
C ILE A 112 -8.87 -15.16 10.71
N PHE A 113 -10.13 -14.85 10.43
CA PHE A 113 -10.60 -14.41 9.12
C PHE A 113 -9.84 -13.14 8.67
N TYR A 114 -9.73 -12.14 9.55
CA TYR A 114 -8.95 -10.94 9.30
C TYR A 114 -7.48 -11.25 9.00
N GLN A 115 -6.84 -12.12 9.78
CA GLN A 115 -5.45 -12.53 9.54
C GLN A 115 -5.28 -13.24 8.19
N ALA A 116 -6.26 -14.04 7.77
CA ALA A 116 -6.26 -14.69 6.46
C ALA A 116 -6.37 -13.68 5.31
N GLU A 117 -7.22 -12.65 5.45
CA GLU A 117 -7.31 -11.57 4.47
C GLU A 117 -5.99 -10.77 4.38
N VAL A 118 -5.34 -10.50 5.51
CA VAL A 118 -4.01 -9.86 5.53
C VAL A 118 -2.99 -10.71 4.75
N ALA A 119 -2.98 -12.02 4.97
CA ALA A 119 -2.10 -12.94 4.26
C ALA A 119 -2.39 -12.96 2.75
N GLU A 120 -3.66 -12.99 2.35
CA GLU A 120 -4.08 -12.95 0.95
C GLU A 120 -3.63 -11.67 0.27
N ASN A 121 -3.89 -10.52 0.87
CA ASN A 121 -3.49 -9.21 0.36
C ASN A 121 -1.96 -9.01 0.32
N SER A 122 -1.23 -9.77 1.12
CA SER A 122 0.24 -9.80 1.12
C SER A 122 0.83 -10.82 0.14
N GLY A 123 0.01 -11.50 -0.67
CA GLY A 123 0.44 -12.51 -1.64
C GLY A 123 0.82 -13.86 -1.03
N LEU A 124 0.51 -14.10 0.25
CA LEU A 124 0.79 -15.35 0.96
C LEU A 124 -0.34 -16.36 0.74
N THR A 125 -0.53 -16.77 -0.52
CA THR A 125 -1.68 -17.56 -0.98
C THR A 125 -1.82 -18.91 -0.28
N GLU A 126 -0.71 -19.58 0.01
CA GLU A 126 -0.74 -20.87 0.73
C GLU A 126 -1.21 -20.71 2.18
N LEU A 127 -0.81 -19.63 2.84
CA LEU A 127 -1.18 -19.37 4.23
C LEU A 127 -2.61 -18.85 4.38
N CYS A 128 -3.10 -18.03 3.43
CA CYS A 128 -4.46 -17.50 3.51
C CYS A 128 -5.52 -18.62 3.41
N GLY A 129 -5.30 -19.63 2.57
CA GLY A 129 -6.19 -20.78 2.44
C GLY A 129 -6.34 -21.58 3.75
N ILE A 130 -5.21 -21.82 4.43
CA ILE A 130 -5.20 -22.47 5.76
C ILE A 130 -5.92 -21.59 6.79
N GLY A 131 -5.68 -20.27 6.76
CA GLY A 131 -6.32 -19.31 7.65
C GLY A 131 -7.85 -19.28 7.50
N TYR A 132 -8.37 -19.20 6.28
CA TYR A 132 -9.82 -19.22 6.01
C TYR A 132 -10.47 -20.51 6.48
N ARG A 133 -9.84 -21.64 6.19
CA ARG A 133 -10.34 -22.94 6.68
C ARG A 133 -10.40 -22.97 8.21
N LYS A 134 -9.35 -22.51 8.88
CA LYS A 134 -9.30 -22.46 10.34
C LYS A 134 -10.35 -21.53 10.94
N ALA A 135 -10.59 -20.38 10.31
CA ALA A 135 -11.65 -19.47 10.71
C ALA A 135 -13.02 -20.17 10.66
N LEU A 136 -13.35 -20.84 9.55
CA LEU A 136 -14.61 -21.57 9.40
C LEU A 136 -14.79 -22.69 10.44
N GLU A 137 -13.73 -23.39 10.82
CA GLU A 137 -13.77 -24.41 11.88
C GLU A 137 -14.23 -23.81 13.22
N PHE A 138 -13.75 -22.62 13.58
CA PHE A 138 -14.19 -21.92 14.78
C PHE A 138 -15.65 -21.48 14.68
N LEU A 139 -16.06 -20.90 13.54
CA LEU A 139 -17.44 -20.47 13.35
C LEU A 139 -18.42 -21.61 13.50
N VAL A 140 -18.15 -22.75 12.84
CA VAL A 140 -18.99 -23.94 12.92
C VAL A 140 -19.07 -24.49 14.34
N LYS A 141 -17.93 -24.54 15.03
CA LYS A 141 -17.88 -25.00 16.42
C LYS A 141 -18.68 -24.11 17.36
N ASP A 142 -18.52 -22.79 17.25
CA ASP A 142 -19.20 -21.83 18.10
C ASP A 142 -20.71 -21.74 17.80
N TYR A 143 -21.11 -21.96 16.54
CA TYR A 143 -22.51 -21.99 16.14
C TYR A 143 -23.24 -23.29 16.59
N ALA A 144 -22.52 -24.39 16.65
CA ALA A 144 -23.10 -25.73 16.99
C ALA A 144 -23.29 -25.98 18.49
N ILE A 145 -22.85 -25.07 19.32
CA ILE A 145 -23.06 -25.12 20.80
C ILE A 145 -24.40 -24.41 21.14
#